data_474cf979c2de282b51cae8793214e09d
#
_entry.id   474cf979c2de282b51cae8793214e09d
#
_cell.length_a   1.000
_cell.length_b   1.000
_cell.length_c   1.000
_cell.angle_alpha   90.00
_cell.angle_beta   90.00
_cell.angle_gamma   90.00
#
_symmetry.space_group_name_H-M   'P 1'
#
loop_
_entity.id
_entity.type
_entity.pdbx_description
1 polymer ?
#
loop_
_entity_poly.entity_id
_entity_poly.type
_entity_poly.pdbx_seq_one_letter_code
_entity_poly.pdbx_strand_id
1 'polypeptide(L)'
;FRTPGLLQNLWGLLARHRAYAMMAVPTVYASLLDIPRGEHDLSCLRHCLVGAAPMPLEVFNRFERVTGVKLLEGYGMTEGTAVSSLNPVAGQRKVGSIGLPLPYAELAVALVEDATLQRFCETGEIGVLLMRGPNVFPGYMDPSHDSGAWVVDANGRRWFNSGDLARFDDDGYLWLAGRAKDLIIRGGHNIDPQMIEERLCEHPDVVLAAAVGQPDAHAGEVPMAYVVLRDGSTVSAEALREFAAGRVPERAAVPVRIEIIPQMPMTAVGKIFKPRLRDLAIERVCRETLQAAGIEATI
;
A
#
# COMPACT_ATOMS: atom_id res chain seq x y z
N PHE A 1 0.20 5.09 18.43
CA PHE A 1 -1.15 4.45 18.45
C PHE A 1 -1.18 3.12 19.21
N ARG A 2 -0.04 2.68 19.80
CA ARG A 2 0.03 1.45 20.61
C ARG A 2 -0.41 1.63 22.06
N THR A 3 -0.50 2.87 22.54
CA THR A 3 -0.95 3.17 23.91
C THR A 3 -2.45 2.85 24.00
N PRO A 4 -2.86 1.98 24.93
CA PRO A 4 -4.27 1.66 25.13
C PRO A 4 -5.08 2.95 25.36
N GLY A 5 -6.24 3.07 24.72
CA GLY A 5 -7.11 4.21 24.82
C GLY A 5 -6.69 5.48 24.05
N LEU A 6 -5.50 5.48 23.40
CA LEU A 6 -5.06 6.67 22.66
C LEU A 6 -6.02 7.01 21.52
N LEU A 7 -6.41 6.02 20.74
CA LEU A 7 -7.26 6.23 19.56
C LEU A 7 -8.65 6.77 19.99
N GLN A 8 -9.23 6.21 21.05
CA GLN A 8 -10.53 6.62 21.57
C GLN A 8 -10.53 8.08 22.07
N ASN A 9 -9.37 8.57 22.50
CA ASN A 9 -9.21 9.93 23.00
C ASN A 9 -8.59 10.89 21.98
N LEU A 10 -8.33 10.45 20.75
CA LEU A 10 -7.53 11.21 19.78
C LEU A 10 -8.19 12.53 19.39
N TRP A 11 -9.52 12.56 19.19
CA TRP A 11 -10.23 13.83 18.91
C TRP A 11 -10.05 14.86 20.03
N GLY A 12 -10.17 14.42 21.27
CA GLY A 12 -9.96 15.28 22.45
C GLY A 12 -8.51 15.76 22.58
N LEU A 13 -7.54 14.89 22.27
CA LEU A 13 -6.12 15.27 22.28
C LEU A 13 -5.80 16.30 21.20
N LEU A 14 -6.29 16.11 19.97
CA LEU A 14 -6.10 17.07 18.87
C LEU A 14 -6.67 18.44 19.23
N ALA A 15 -7.87 18.48 19.81
CA ALA A 15 -8.51 19.72 20.26
C ALA A 15 -7.73 20.36 21.42
N ARG A 16 -7.45 19.59 22.49
CA ARG A 16 -6.74 20.06 23.70
C ARG A 16 -5.39 20.67 23.37
N HIS A 17 -4.62 20.04 22.48
CA HIS A 17 -3.30 20.52 22.11
C HIS A 17 -3.31 21.47 20.91
N ARG A 18 -4.51 21.84 20.42
CA ARG A 18 -4.68 22.73 19.26
C ARG A 18 -3.79 22.29 18.08
N ALA A 19 -3.80 20.97 17.80
CA ALA A 19 -2.94 20.39 16.77
C ALA A 19 -3.21 21.06 15.41
N TYR A 20 -2.15 21.53 14.77
CA TYR A 20 -2.23 22.16 13.47
C TYR A 20 -2.27 21.14 12.32
N ALA A 21 -1.53 20.05 12.49
CA ALA A 21 -1.46 18.95 11.52
C ALA A 21 -1.43 17.59 12.24
N MET A 22 -1.91 16.56 11.53
CA MET A 22 -1.82 15.16 11.95
C MET A 22 -1.24 14.34 10.82
N MET A 23 -0.32 13.42 11.16
CA MET A 23 0.20 12.43 10.21
C MET A 23 -0.12 11.03 10.73
N ALA A 24 -0.71 10.21 9.90
CA ALA A 24 -1.05 8.84 10.26
C ALA A 24 -1.12 7.92 9.04
N VAL A 25 -1.18 6.62 9.30
CA VAL A 25 -1.44 5.60 8.29
C VAL A 25 -2.94 5.46 8.02
N PRO A 26 -3.37 4.92 6.86
CA PRO A 26 -4.79 4.79 6.51
C PRO A 26 -5.66 4.10 7.54
N THR A 27 -5.15 3.05 8.18
CA THR A 27 -5.87 2.30 9.23
C THR A 27 -6.23 3.15 10.44
N VAL A 28 -5.41 4.13 10.80
CA VAL A 28 -5.72 5.08 11.89
C VAL A 28 -6.87 6.00 11.50
N TYR A 29 -6.87 6.52 10.27
CA TYR A 29 -7.96 7.35 9.76
C TYR A 29 -9.26 6.57 9.68
N ALA A 30 -9.23 5.32 9.19
CA ALA A 30 -10.40 4.46 9.15
C ALA A 30 -10.98 4.21 10.55
N SER A 31 -10.14 3.79 11.51
CA SER A 31 -10.58 3.55 12.89
C SER A 31 -11.08 4.82 13.60
N LEU A 32 -10.51 5.98 13.27
CA LEU A 32 -10.91 7.25 13.84
C LEU A 32 -12.31 7.68 13.38
N LEU A 33 -12.72 7.27 12.19
CA LEU A 33 -14.06 7.53 11.65
C LEU A 33 -15.17 6.73 12.35
N ASP A 34 -14.82 5.65 13.02
CA ASP A 34 -15.77 4.85 13.81
C ASP A 34 -15.90 5.35 15.25
N ILE A 35 -15.10 6.35 15.64
CA ILE A 35 -15.14 7.00 16.95
C ILE A 35 -15.90 8.32 16.83
N PRO A 36 -16.99 8.51 17.59
CA PRO A 36 -17.73 9.76 17.59
C PRO A 36 -16.80 10.96 17.86
N ARG A 37 -16.82 11.93 16.96
CA ARG A 37 -16.00 13.15 17.08
C ARG A 37 -16.38 13.97 18.33
N GLY A 38 -17.65 13.91 18.74
CA GLY A 38 -18.17 14.77 19.80
C GLY A 38 -18.14 16.26 19.42
N GLU A 39 -18.18 17.12 20.44
CA GLU A 39 -18.14 18.58 20.30
C GLU A 39 -16.72 19.16 20.36
N HIS A 40 -15.70 18.35 20.10
CA HIS A 40 -14.31 18.81 20.14
C HIS A 40 -14.02 19.88 19.07
N ASP A 41 -13.44 21.00 19.48
CA ASP A 41 -13.00 22.06 18.58
C ASP A 41 -11.73 21.64 17.84
N LEU A 42 -11.88 21.32 16.56
CA LEU A 42 -10.79 20.97 15.66
C LEU A 42 -10.42 22.12 14.71
N SER A 43 -10.84 23.36 14.99
CA SER A 43 -10.61 24.51 14.10
C SER A 43 -9.13 24.81 13.84
N CYS A 44 -8.24 24.36 14.70
CA CYS A 44 -6.79 24.46 14.53
C CYS A 44 -6.21 23.42 13.57
N LEU A 45 -6.89 22.28 13.36
CA LEU A 45 -6.41 21.22 12.50
C LEU A 45 -6.62 21.60 11.03
N ARG A 46 -5.53 21.93 10.34
CA ARG A 46 -5.54 22.42 8.94
C ARG A 46 -5.20 21.36 7.93
N HIS A 47 -4.32 20.43 8.30
CA HIS A 47 -3.78 19.44 7.38
C HIS A 47 -3.72 18.06 8.03
N CYS A 48 -4.15 17.07 7.29
CA CYS A 48 -3.96 15.67 7.65
C CYS A 48 -3.13 15.01 6.55
N LEU A 49 -2.01 14.38 6.92
CA LEU A 49 -1.12 13.70 6.01
C LEU A 49 -1.30 12.20 6.15
N VAL A 50 -1.45 11.52 5.04
CA VAL A 50 -1.56 10.07 4.99
C VAL A 50 -0.47 9.50 4.10
N GLY A 51 0.13 8.42 4.54
CA GLY A 51 1.18 7.74 3.79
C GLY A 51 1.49 6.38 4.38
N ALA A 52 2.59 5.80 3.93
CA ALA A 52 3.07 4.48 4.33
C ALA A 52 2.25 3.28 3.81
N ALA A 53 1.03 3.49 3.31
CA ALA A 53 0.19 2.51 2.62
C ALA A 53 -0.82 3.26 1.73
N PRO A 54 -1.39 2.61 0.71
CA PRO A 54 -2.47 3.19 -0.09
C PRO A 54 -3.68 3.56 0.76
N MET A 55 -4.27 4.71 0.48
CA MET A 55 -5.46 5.21 1.19
C MET A 55 -6.72 4.82 0.42
N PRO A 56 -7.62 3.99 0.99
CA PRO A 56 -8.90 3.68 0.33
C PRO A 56 -9.71 4.96 0.07
N LEU A 57 -10.18 5.13 -1.16
CA LEU A 57 -10.89 6.34 -1.60
C LEU A 57 -12.14 6.63 -0.76
N GLU A 58 -12.84 5.59 -0.32
CA GLU A 58 -14.02 5.74 0.53
C GLU A 58 -13.65 6.35 1.89
N VAL A 59 -12.58 5.83 2.53
CA VAL A 59 -12.07 6.34 3.82
C VAL A 59 -11.59 7.78 3.65
N PHE A 60 -10.89 8.08 2.57
CA PHE A 60 -10.44 9.42 2.21
C PHE A 60 -11.61 10.40 2.15
N ASN A 61 -12.62 10.10 1.32
CA ASN A 61 -13.80 10.95 1.12
C ASN A 61 -14.64 11.10 2.39
N ARG A 62 -14.81 10.00 3.15
CA ARG A 62 -15.55 10.02 4.40
C ARG A 62 -14.85 10.89 5.45
N PHE A 63 -13.52 10.79 5.57
CA PHE A 63 -12.75 11.59 6.51
C PHE A 63 -12.87 13.09 6.22
N GLU A 64 -12.71 13.51 4.97
CA GLU A 64 -12.85 14.93 4.60
C GLU A 64 -14.28 15.44 4.83
N ARG A 65 -15.28 14.63 4.55
CA ARG A 65 -16.69 14.99 4.79
C ARG A 65 -17.00 15.19 6.28
N VAL A 66 -16.49 14.29 7.14
CA VAL A 66 -16.74 14.33 8.58
C VAL A 66 -15.97 15.44 9.28
N THR A 67 -14.74 15.71 8.85
CA THR A 67 -13.85 16.64 9.54
C THR A 67 -13.79 18.05 8.92
N GLY A 68 -14.05 18.16 7.61
CA GLY A 68 -13.79 19.34 6.81
C GLY A 68 -12.30 19.61 6.56
N VAL A 69 -11.41 18.70 7.01
CA VAL A 69 -9.96 18.86 6.89
C VAL A 69 -9.45 18.08 5.67
N LYS A 70 -8.62 18.72 4.86
CA LYS A 70 -8.01 18.09 3.68
C LYS A 70 -6.99 17.03 4.08
N LEU A 71 -7.11 15.86 3.45
CA LEU A 71 -6.09 14.81 3.46
C LEU A 71 -5.09 15.02 2.34
N LEU A 72 -3.80 14.90 2.67
CA LEU A 72 -2.69 15.00 1.73
C LEU A 72 -1.98 13.65 1.68
N GLU A 73 -2.05 12.99 0.55
CA GLU A 73 -1.31 11.75 0.34
C GLU A 73 0.14 12.06 0.01
N GLY A 74 1.03 11.30 0.63
CA GLY A 74 2.46 11.41 0.41
C GLY A 74 3.15 10.06 0.45
N TYR A 75 4.38 10.04 -0.03
CA TYR A 75 5.21 8.86 -0.09
C TYR A 75 6.57 9.13 0.52
N GLY A 76 7.07 8.09 1.17
CA GLY A 76 8.41 8.08 1.68
C GLY A 76 8.73 6.77 2.40
N MET A 77 9.98 6.66 2.75
CA MET A 77 10.55 5.50 3.43
C MET A 77 11.72 5.95 4.30
N THR A 78 12.18 5.09 5.18
CA THR A 78 13.30 5.39 6.10
C THR A 78 14.53 5.82 5.34
N GLU A 79 14.83 5.18 4.22
CA GLU A 79 15.96 5.43 3.34
C GLU A 79 15.90 6.82 2.67
N GLY A 80 14.72 7.40 2.54
CA GLY A 80 14.47 8.76 2.06
C GLY A 80 14.18 9.78 3.17
N THR A 81 14.54 9.48 4.42
CA THR A 81 14.30 10.35 5.59
C THR A 81 12.82 10.77 5.70
N ALA A 82 11.96 9.78 5.80
CA ALA A 82 10.51 9.80 5.99
C ALA A 82 9.68 10.19 4.75
N VAL A 83 9.78 11.41 4.22
CA VAL A 83 8.90 11.87 3.13
C VAL A 83 9.74 12.33 1.94
N SER A 84 9.41 11.83 0.75
CA SER A 84 10.08 12.19 -0.51
C SER A 84 9.13 12.88 -1.49
N SER A 85 7.82 12.61 -1.42
CA SER A 85 6.80 13.32 -2.19
C SER A 85 5.55 13.57 -1.37
N LEU A 86 4.78 14.59 -1.74
CA LEU A 86 3.54 14.97 -1.07
C LEU A 86 2.60 15.69 -2.04
N ASN A 87 1.30 15.46 -1.91
CA ASN A 87 0.32 16.32 -2.55
C ASN A 87 0.42 17.75 -1.99
N PRO A 88 0.35 18.80 -2.85
CA PRO A 88 0.58 20.17 -2.42
C PRO A 88 -0.48 20.63 -1.43
N VAL A 89 -0.05 21.36 -0.40
CA VAL A 89 -0.92 22.02 0.60
C VAL A 89 -1.77 23.11 -0.08
N ALA A 90 -1.14 23.88 -0.95
CA ALA A 90 -1.77 24.89 -1.79
C ALA A 90 -1.60 24.52 -3.26
N GLY A 91 -2.68 24.47 -4.01
CA GLY A 91 -2.68 24.04 -5.41
C GLY A 91 -3.57 22.84 -5.68
N GLN A 92 -3.38 22.24 -6.83
CA GLN A 92 -4.16 21.06 -7.23
C GLN A 92 -3.68 19.83 -6.49
N ARG A 93 -4.60 19.13 -5.87
CA ARG A 93 -4.39 17.84 -5.21
C ARG A 93 -4.98 16.76 -6.11
N LYS A 94 -4.23 15.69 -6.35
CA LYS A 94 -4.72 14.52 -7.10
C LYS A 94 -4.84 13.33 -6.14
N VAL A 95 -6.08 13.00 -5.79
CA VAL A 95 -6.38 11.89 -4.88
C VAL A 95 -5.93 10.58 -5.50
N GLY A 96 -5.26 9.73 -4.71
CA GLY A 96 -4.66 8.48 -5.18
C GLY A 96 -3.22 8.64 -5.69
N SER A 97 -2.77 9.88 -5.97
CA SER A 97 -1.35 10.12 -6.26
C SER A 97 -0.57 10.33 -4.97
N ILE A 98 0.71 10.00 -5.00
CA ILE A 98 1.65 10.34 -3.91
C ILE A 98 2.21 11.76 -4.02
N GLY A 99 1.63 12.58 -4.91
CA GLY A 99 1.94 14.00 -5.07
C GLY A 99 3.18 14.29 -5.90
N LEU A 100 3.78 15.43 -5.61
CA LEU A 100 4.97 15.96 -6.28
C LEU A 100 6.22 15.73 -5.43
N PRO A 101 7.42 15.63 -6.03
CA PRO A 101 8.67 15.59 -5.28
C PRO A 101 8.80 16.77 -4.30
N LEU A 102 9.29 16.52 -3.10
CA LEU A 102 9.63 17.61 -2.17
C LEU A 102 10.81 18.43 -2.68
N PRO A 103 10.97 19.69 -2.23
CA PRO A 103 12.15 20.48 -2.56
C PRO A 103 13.44 19.73 -2.26
N TYR A 104 14.39 19.75 -3.21
CA TYR A 104 15.68 19.04 -3.18
C TYR A 104 15.61 17.50 -3.27
N ALA A 105 14.42 16.88 -3.22
CA ALA A 105 14.26 15.47 -3.54
C ALA A 105 14.12 15.31 -5.05
N GLU A 106 14.98 14.47 -5.62
CA GLU A 106 14.87 14.06 -7.02
C GLU A 106 14.22 12.67 -7.05
N LEU A 107 13.10 12.56 -7.75
CA LEU A 107 12.40 11.31 -7.99
C LEU A 107 12.39 11.03 -9.49
N ALA A 108 12.64 9.80 -9.87
CA ALA A 108 12.62 9.37 -11.25
C ALA A 108 11.97 7.99 -11.36
N VAL A 109 11.36 7.69 -12.49
CA VAL A 109 10.84 6.36 -12.81
C VAL A 109 11.72 5.78 -13.90
N ALA A 110 12.15 4.53 -13.76
CA ALA A 110 13.10 3.92 -14.67
C ALA A 110 12.86 2.42 -14.87
N LEU A 111 13.29 1.91 -16.00
CA LEU A 111 13.46 0.47 -16.22
C LEU A 111 14.81 0.06 -15.63
N VAL A 112 14.76 -0.88 -14.70
CA VAL A 112 15.93 -1.43 -14.00
C VAL A 112 15.90 -2.94 -14.14
N GLU A 113 17.01 -3.51 -14.63
CA GLU A 113 17.20 -4.96 -14.78
C GLU A 113 18.53 -5.34 -14.15
N ASP A 114 18.53 -6.36 -13.29
CA ASP A 114 19.71 -6.83 -12.56
C ASP A 114 20.53 -5.70 -11.91
N ALA A 115 19.83 -4.80 -11.20
CA ALA A 115 20.39 -3.59 -10.58
C ALA A 115 21.07 -2.62 -11.58
N THR A 116 20.82 -2.76 -12.87
CA THR A 116 21.33 -1.89 -13.92
C THR A 116 20.22 -1.00 -14.46
N LEU A 117 20.46 0.31 -14.43
CA LEU A 117 19.55 1.28 -15.03
C LEU A 117 19.59 1.15 -16.56
N GLN A 118 18.49 0.76 -17.17
CA GLN A 118 18.37 0.67 -18.64
C GLN A 118 18.08 2.05 -19.23
N ARG A 119 17.03 2.68 -18.77
CA ARG A 119 16.64 4.05 -19.14
C ARG A 119 15.65 4.63 -18.16
N PHE A 120 15.48 5.93 -18.15
CA PHE A 120 14.35 6.57 -17.51
C PHE A 120 13.07 6.37 -18.34
N CYS A 121 11.95 6.21 -17.64
CA CYS A 121 10.63 6.04 -18.25
C CYS A 121 10.08 7.39 -18.75
N GLU A 122 9.26 7.32 -19.77
CA GLU A 122 8.46 8.44 -20.24
C GLU A 122 7.22 8.63 -19.35
N THR A 123 6.55 9.78 -19.50
CA THR A 123 5.29 10.06 -18.80
C THR A 123 4.25 8.97 -19.11
N GLY A 124 3.58 8.47 -18.08
CA GLY A 124 2.60 7.39 -18.18
C GLY A 124 3.20 5.98 -18.13
N GLU A 125 4.49 5.83 -18.40
CA GLU A 125 5.15 4.52 -18.38
C GLU A 125 5.47 4.09 -16.94
N ILE A 126 5.17 2.82 -16.62
CA ILE A 126 5.44 2.23 -15.32
C ILE A 126 6.87 1.70 -15.26
N GLY A 127 7.58 2.05 -14.20
CA GLY A 127 8.92 1.55 -13.90
C GLY A 127 9.21 1.62 -12.41
N VAL A 128 10.44 1.32 -12.04
CA VAL A 128 10.90 1.40 -10.64
C VAL A 128 11.08 2.86 -10.24
N LEU A 129 10.54 3.22 -9.07
CA LEU A 129 10.73 4.53 -8.47
C LEU A 129 12.15 4.63 -7.89
N LEU A 130 12.92 5.55 -8.42
CA LEU A 130 14.27 5.87 -7.99
C LEU A 130 14.28 7.19 -7.20
N MET A 131 15.11 7.26 -6.18
CA MET A 131 15.24 8.43 -5.31
C MET A 131 16.67 8.91 -5.23
N ARG A 132 16.86 10.23 -5.25
CA ARG A 132 18.13 10.89 -5.07
C ARG A 132 17.93 12.25 -4.37
N GLY A 133 18.90 12.70 -3.61
CA GLY A 133 18.85 13.99 -2.94
C GLY A 133 19.53 13.95 -1.57
N PRO A 134 19.65 15.10 -0.91
CA PRO A 134 20.29 15.19 0.40
C PRO A 134 19.52 14.47 1.52
N ASN A 135 18.26 14.14 1.28
CA ASN A 135 17.41 13.39 2.20
C ASN A 135 17.57 11.87 2.07
N VAL A 136 18.26 11.38 1.04
CA VAL A 136 18.48 9.94 0.85
C VAL A 136 19.69 9.51 1.66
N PHE A 137 19.53 8.42 2.43
CA PHE A 137 20.59 7.88 3.29
C PHE A 137 21.83 7.44 2.46
N PRO A 138 23.03 7.36 3.06
CA PRO A 138 24.23 6.99 2.32
C PRO A 138 24.35 5.49 2.01
N GLY A 139 23.63 4.64 2.77
CA GLY A 139 23.64 3.18 2.66
C GLY A 139 23.24 2.52 3.98
N TYR A 140 23.07 1.20 3.96
CA TYR A 140 22.73 0.43 5.14
C TYR A 140 23.94 0.24 6.07
N MET A 141 23.65 0.01 7.38
CA MET A 141 24.69 -0.29 8.38
C MET A 141 25.44 -1.58 8.05
N ASP A 142 24.73 -2.57 7.52
CA ASP A 142 25.32 -3.77 6.93
C ASP A 142 25.40 -3.59 5.41
N PRO A 143 26.61 -3.45 4.84
CA PRO A 143 26.78 -3.24 3.40
C PRO A 143 26.25 -4.37 2.51
N SER A 144 26.02 -5.57 3.06
CA SER A 144 25.43 -6.67 2.31
C SER A 144 23.99 -6.35 1.83
N HIS A 145 23.29 -5.48 2.55
CA HIS A 145 21.95 -5.01 2.19
C HIS A 145 21.95 -3.94 1.08
N ASP A 146 23.11 -3.36 0.75
CA ASP A 146 23.23 -2.40 -0.37
C ASP A 146 23.19 -3.10 -1.73
N SER A 147 23.34 -4.41 -1.78
CA SER A 147 23.27 -5.17 -3.04
C SER A 147 21.91 -4.98 -3.73
N GLY A 148 21.91 -4.44 -4.95
CA GLY A 148 20.69 -4.15 -5.72
C GLY A 148 19.89 -2.93 -5.25
N ALA A 149 20.29 -2.29 -4.13
CA ALA A 149 19.62 -1.11 -3.61
C ALA A 149 19.98 0.19 -4.36
N TRP A 150 21.03 0.16 -5.15
CA TRP A 150 21.55 1.33 -5.84
C TRP A 150 21.76 1.08 -7.33
N VAL A 151 21.41 2.07 -8.12
CA VAL A 151 21.71 2.13 -9.55
C VAL A 151 22.47 3.40 -9.89
N VAL A 152 23.27 3.39 -10.96
CA VAL A 152 24.05 4.54 -11.42
C VAL A 152 23.60 4.89 -12.83
N ASP A 153 23.31 6.16 -13.08
CA ASP A 153 22.95 6.63 -14.41
C ASP A 153 24.18 6.92 -15.30
N ALA A 154 23.94 7.21 -16.56
CA ALA A 154 24.99 7.51 -17.54
C ALA A 154 25.87 8.72 -17.18
N ASN A 155 25.42 9.58 -16.28
CA ASN A 155 26.16 10.74 -15.78
C ASN A 155 26.94 10.44 -14.49
N GLY A 156 26.96 9.18 -14.03
CA GLY A 156 27.58 8.76 -12.79
C GLY A 156 26.80 9.14 -11.53
N ARG A 157 25.51 9.54 -11.66
CA ARG A 157 24.68 9.89 -10.51
C ARG A 157 24.09 8.63 -9.90
N ARG A 158 24.24 8.51 -8.59
CA ARG A 158 23.76 7.37 -7.81
C ARG A 158 22.31 7.59 -7.37
N TRP A 159 21.44 6.61 -7.63
CA TRP A 159 20.02 6.60 -7.29
C TRP A 159 19.72 5.43 -6.38
N PHE A 160 18.92 5.68 -5.36
CA PHE A 160 18.37 4.62 -4.53
C PHE A 160 17.16 3.98 -5.20
N ASN A 161 17.18 2.66 -5.31
CA ASN A 161 16.07 1.86 -5.84
C ASN A 161 15.08 1.56 -4.71
N SER A 162 13.91 2.18 -4.73
CA SER A 162 12.90 1.99 -3.69
C SER A 162 12.24 0.60 -3.70
N GLY A 163 12.32 -0.11 -4.81
CA GLY A 163 11.58 -1.34 -5.05
C GLY A 163 10.08 -1.15 -5.27
N ASP A 164 9.60 0.09 -5.25
CA ASP A 164 8.22 0.43 -5.56
C ASP A 164 8.09 0.76 -7.07
N LEU A 165 6.97 0.39 -7.67
CA LEU A 165 6.65 0.74 -9.04
C LEU A 165 5.82 2.01 -9.08
N ALA A 166 6.12 2.89 -10.03
CA ALA A 166 5.41 4.15 -10.17
C ALA A 166 5.38 4.62 -11.63
N ARG A 167 4.60 5.65 -11.89
CA ARG A 167 4.61 6.43 -13.12
C ARG A 167 4.41 7.91 -12.81
N PHE A 168 4.91 8.77 -13.66
CA PHE A 168 4.51 10.17 -13.69
C PHE A 168 3.28 10.37 -14.58
N ASP A 169 2.43 11.32 -14.22
CA ASP A 169 1.43 11.85 -15.15
C ASP A 169 1.93 13.13 -15.84
N ASP A 170 1.12 13.68 -16.76
CA ASP A 170 1.47 14.87 -17.56
C ASP A 170 1.69 16.14 -16.72
N ASP A 171 1.17 16.19 -15.50
CA ASP A 171 1.35 17.31 -14.58
C ASP A 171 2.50 17.07 -13.59
N GLY A 172 3.24 15.96 -13.73
CA GLY A 172 4.40 15.60 -12.91
C GLY A 172 4.04 14.97 -11.55
N TYR A 173 2.79 14.56 -11.34
CA TYR A 173 2.40 13.82 -10.15
C TYR A 173 2.82 12.35 -10.28
N LEU A 174 3.24 11.79 -9.15
CA LEU A 174 3.63 10.39 -9.04
C LEU A 174 2.44 9.53 -8.61
N TRP A 175 2.28 8.40 -9.28
CA TRP A 175 1.27 7.39 -9.00
C TRP A 175 1.97 6.06 -8.75
N LEU A 176 1.73 5.46 -7.59
CA LEU A 176 2.25 4.13 -7.31
C LEU A 176 1.48 3.08 -8.13
N ALA A 177 2.20 2.05 -8.56
CA ALA A 177 1.67 0.90 -9.28
C ALA A 177 2.08 -0.42 -8.59
N GLY A 178 2.15 -0.38 -7.25
CA GLY A 178 2.50 -1.53 -6.43
C GLY A 178 3.99 -1.65 -6.11
N ARG A 179 4.39 -2.82 -5.60
CA ARG A 179 5.79 -3.17 -5.33
C ARG A 179 6.27 -4.22 -6.31
N ALA A 180 7.47 -4.07 -6.86
CA ALA A 180 8.06 -5.04 -7.75
C ALA A 180 8.08 -6.47 -7.15
N LYS A 181 8.37 -6.58 -5.84
CA LYS A 181 8.38 -7.85 -5.10
C LYS A 181 7.00 -8.38 -4.70
N ASP A 182 5.96 -7.57 -4.81
CA ASP A 182 4.59 -7.93 -4.43
C ASP A 182 3.70 -8.26 -5.64
N LEU A 183 4.19 -7.98 -6.85
CA LEU A 183 3.50 -8.38 -8.08
C LEU A 183 3.20 -9.88 -8.07
N ILE A 184 2.00 -10.22 -8.48
CA ILE A 184 1.59 -11.61 -8.69
C ILE A 184 1.90 -11.96 -10.13
N ILE A 185 2.80 -12.91 -10.35
CA ILE A 185 3.28 -13.26 -11.69
C ILE A 185 2.51 -14.47 -12.21
N ARG A 186 1.42 -14.21 -12.91
CA ARG A 186 0.55 -15.24 -13.47
C ARG A 186 0.91 -15.51 -14.92
N GLY A 187 1.62 -16.60 -15.19
CA GLY A 187 2.00 -16.98 -16.56
C GLY A 187 2.79 -15.90 -17.30
N GLY A 188 3.66 -15.17 -16.59
CA GLY A 188 4.43 -14.05 -17.13
C GLY A 188 3.69 -12.71 -17.15
N HIS A 189 2.41 -12.67 -16.77
CA HIS A 189 1.64 -11.44 -16.65
C HIS A 189 1.74 -10.89 -15.21
N ASN A 190 2.17 -9.63 -15.09
CA ASN A 190 2.34 -8.95 -13.81
C ASN A 190 1.00 -8.34 -13.36
N ILE A 191 0.48 -8.81 -12.23
CA ILE A 191 -0.77 -8.33 -11.64
C ILE A 191 -0.43 -7.54 -10.38
N ASP A 192 -0.89 -6.30 -10.31
CA ASP A 192 -0.80 -5.49 -9.10
C ASP A 192 -1.83 -5.94 -8.06
N PRO A 193 -1.41 -6.43 -6.88
CA PRO A 193 -2.31 -6.82 -5.81
C PRO A 193 -3.24 -5.69 -5.35
N GLN A 194 -2.80 -4.43 -5.41
CA GLN A 194 -3.57 -3.27 -4.97
C GLN A 194 -4.88 -3.14 -5.76
N MET A 195 -4.85 -3.44 -7.06
CA MET A 195 -6.05 -3.44 -7.92
C MET A 195 -7.16 -4.35 -7.37
N ILE A 196 -6.79 -5.49 -6.81
CA ILE A 196 -7.72 -6.45 -6.22
C ILE A 196 -8.21 -5.96 -4.86
N GLU A 197 -7.28 -5.46 -4.04
CA GLU A 197 -7.52 -4.98 -2.67
C GLU A 197 -8.51 -3.82 -2.65
N GLU A 198 -8.32 -2.83 -3.54
CA GLU A 198 -9.20 -1.68 -3.70
C GLU A 198 -10.63 -2.11 -4.04
N ARG A 199 -10.81 -3.05 -4.99
CA ARG A 199 -12.13 -3.52 -5.39
C ARG A 199 -12.83 -4.32 -4.29
N LEU A 200 -12.08 -5.11 -3.53
CA LEU A 200 -12.65 -5.80 -2.37
C LEU A 200 -13.05 -4.83 -1.26
N CYS A 201 -12.27 -3.77 -1.02
CA CYS A 201 -12.59 -2.75 -0.02
C CYS A 201 -13.79 -1.85 -0.41
N GLU A 202 -14.26 -1.88 -1.66
CA GLU A 202 -15.52 -1.25 -2.06
C GLU A 202 -16.76 -1.98 -1.49
N HIS A 203 -16.59 -3.24 -1.06
CA HIS A 203 -17.71 -3.98 -0.46
C HIS A 203 -17.99 -3.45 0.95
N PRO A 204 -19.28 -3.13 1.29
CA PRO A 204 -19.62 -2.48 2.56
C PRO A 204 -19.23 -3.29 3.80
N ASP A 205 -19.17 -4.61 3.69
CA ASP A 205 -18.82 -5.51 4.79
C ASP A 205 -17.32 -5.76 4.93
N VAL A 206 -16.49 -5.29 4.00
CA VAL A 206 -15.05 -5.48 4.03
C VAL A 206 -14.39 -4.34 4.81
N VAL A 207 -13.59 -4.69 5.81
CA VAL A 207 -12.77 -3.74 6.59
C VAL A 207 -11.38 -3.63 6.01
N LEU A 208 -10.77 -4.78 5.70
CA LEU A 208 -9.42 -4.87 5.13
C LEU A 208 -9.38 -6.01 4.11
N ALA A 209 -8.64 -5.78 3.04
CA ALA A 209 -8.30 -6.79 2.06
C ALA A 209 -6.81 -6.78 1.76
N ALA A 210 -6.24 -7.95 1.48
CA ALA A 210 -4.87 -8.08 1.01
C ALA A 210 -4.79 -9.21 -0.02
N ALA A 211 -4.20 -8.92 -1.18
CA ALA A 211 -3.98 -9.90 -2.23
C ALA A 211 -2.51 -10.32 -2.30
N VAL A 212 -2.30 -11.60 -2.57
CA VAL A 212 -0.96 -12.21 -2.74
C VAL A 212 -0.99 -13.26 -3.85
N GLY A 213 0.18 -13.58 -4.38
CA GLY A 213 0.36 -14.74 -5.25
C GLY A 213 0.26 -16.03 -4.44
N GLN A 214 -0.57 -16.95 -4.89
CA GLN A 214 -0.63 -18.33 -4.44
C GLN A 214 0.09 -19.19 -5.48
N PRO A 215 0.94 -20.17 -5.06
CA PRO A 215 1.58 -21.09 -6.01
C PRO A 215 0.57 -21.83 -6.87
N ASP A 216 0.87 -21.93 -8.17
CA ASP A 216 0.08 -22.66 -9.14
C ASP A 216 0.98 -23.44 -10.09
N ALA A 217 0.65 -24.72 -10.34
CA ALA A 217 1.49 -25.62 -11.12
C ALA A 217 1.65 -25.22 -12.60
N HIS A 218 0.71 -24.46 -13.17
CA HIS A 218 0.70 -24.09 -14.58
C HIS A 218 1.06 -22.62 -14.80
N ALA A 219 0.59 -21.74 -13.94
CA ALA A 219 0.75 -20.30 -14.08
C ALA A 219 1.90 -19.71 -13.27
N GLY A 220 2.61 -20.54 -12.47
CA GLY A 220 3.58 -20.10 -11.48
C GLY A 220 2.88 -19.53 -10.24
N GLU A 221 2.16 -18.44 -10.40
CA GLU A 221 1.28 -17.87 -9.37
C GLU A 221 -0.11 -17.57 -9.90
N VAL A 222 -1.09 -17.57 -9.01
CA VAL A 222 -2.44 -17.07 -9.27
C VAL A 222 -2.87 -16.14 -8.13
N PRO A 223 -3.68 -15.11 -8.40
CA PRO A 223 -4.14 -14.19 -7.37
C PRO A 223 -5.05 -14.90 -6.36
N MET A 224 -4.79 -14.66 -5.08
CA MET A 224 -5.73 -14.93 -4.00
C MET A 224 -5.82 -13.73 -3.06
N ALA A 225 -6.88 -13.65 -2.26
CA ALA A 225 -7.06 -12.58 -1.31
C ALA A 225 -7.45 -13.07 0.08
N TYR A 226 -6.98 -12.35 1.10
CA TYR A 226 -7.42 -12.45 2.48
C TYR A 226 -8.26 -11.23 2.83
N VAL A 227 -9.38 -11.45 3.53
CA VAL A 227 -10.34 -10.39 3.86
C VAL A 227 -10.70 -10.45 5.33
N VAL A 228 -10.77 -9.28 5.96
CA VAL A 228 -11.35 -9.10 7.30
C VAL A 228 -12.69 -8.40 7.13
N LEU A 229 -13.72 -8.98 7.68
CA LEU A 229 -15.10 -8.47 7.61
C LEU A 229 -15.44 -7.60 8.81
N ARG A 230 -16.50 -6.78 8.65
CA ARG A 230 -17.13 -6.08 9.76
C ARG A 230 -17.78 -7.07 10.70
N ASP A 231 -17.81 -6.72 11.98
CA ASP A 231 -18.50 -7.53 12.99
C ASP A 231 -19.97 -7.74 12.62
N GLY A 232 -20.41 -8.99 12.70
CA GLY A 232 -21.79 -9.38 12.37
C GLY A 232 -22.06 -9.61 10.87
N SER A 233 -21.09 -9.42 9.99
CA SER A 233 -21.26 -9.75 8.56
C SER A 233 -21.35 -11.27 8.36
N THR A 234 -22.22 -11.67 7.42
CA THR A 234 -22.41 -13.07 7.01
C THR A 234 -22.08 -13.30 5.53
N VAL A 235 -21.41 -12.33 4.89
CA VAL A 235 -21.04 -12.45 3.48
C VAL A 235 -20.06 -13.62 3.29
N SER A 236 -20.30 -14.43 2.26
CA SER A 236 -19.45 -15.59 1.95
C SER A 236 -18.22 -15.18 1.10
N ALA A 237 -17.19 -16.02 1.14
CA ALA A 237 -16.02 -15.86 0.29
C ALA A 237 -16.37 -15.91 -1.22
N GLU A 238 -17.34 -16.76 -1.59
CA GLU A 238 -17.86 -16.85 -2.96
C GLU A 238 -18.52 -15.55 -3.41
N ALA A 239 -19.38 -14.96 -2.56
CA ALA A 239 -20.03 -13.70 -2.87
C ALA A 239 -19.02 -12.56 -3.05
N LEU A 240 -17.97 -12.51 -2.21
CA LEU A 240 -16.89 -11.55 -2.36
C LEU A 240 -16.08 -11.78 -3.64
N ARG A 241 -15.86 -13.04 -4.02
CA ARG A 241 -15.16 -13.36 -5.27
C ARG A 241 -15.97 -12.94 -6.50
N GLU A 242 -17.27 -13.17 -6.50
CA GLU A 242 -18.18 -12.70 -7.55
C GLU A 242 -18.23 -11.16 -7.60
N PHE A 243 -18.27 -10.51 -6.44
CA PHE A 243 -18.21 -9.07 -6.33
C PHE A 243 -16.92 -8.50 -6.94
N ALA A 244 -15.76 -9.11 -6.63
CA ALA A 244 -14.45 -8.72 -7.20
C ALA A 244 -14.42 -9.00 -8.72
N ALA A 245 -14.92 -10.15 -9.18
CA ALA A 245 -14.93 -10.52 -10.59
C ALA A 245 -15.67 -9.53 -11.49
N GLY A 246 -16.72 -8.88 -10.96
CA GLY A 246 -17.46 -7.84 -11.68
C GLY A 246 -16.80 -6.46 -11.69
N ARG A 247 -15.71 -6.26 -10.96
CA ARG A 247 -15.07 -4.93 -10.72
C ARG A 247 -13.61 -4.86 -11.03
N VAL A 248 -12.89 -5.96 -10.89
CA VAL A 248 -11.46 -6.02 -11.25
C VAL A 248 -11.33 -5.84 -12.76
N PRO A 249 -10.50 -4.88 -13.25
CA PRO A 249 -10.41 -4.53 -14.67
C PRO A 249 -9.92 -5.68 -15.55
N GLU A 250 -9.10 -6.57 -14.98
CA GLU A 250 -8.46 -7.66 -15.71
C GLU A 250 -8.96 -9.02 -15.23
N ARG A 251 -9.45 -9.85 -16.15
CA ARG A 251 -9.88 -11.22 -15.83
C ARG A 251 -8.79 -12.06 -15.16
N ALA A 252 -7.53 -11.84 -15.55
CA ALA A 252 -6.38 -12.53 -14.98
C ALA A 252 -6.14 -12.20 -13.50
N ALA A 253 -6.55 -11.02 -13.06
CA ALA A 253 -6.39 -10.53 -11.70
C ALA A 253 -7.56 -10.94 -10.76
N VAL A 254 -8.62 -11.54 -11.29
CA VAL A 254 -9.72 -12.04 -10.43
C VAL A 254 -9.17 -13.13 -9.50
N PRO A 255 -9.32 -12.98 -8.16
CA PRO A 255 -8.83 -13.98 -7.22
C PRO A 255 -9.43 -15.35 -7.46
N VAL A 256 -8.59 -16.37 -7.52
CA VAL A 256 -9.06 -17.78 -7.61
C VAL A 256 -9.68 -18.22 -6.30
N ARG A 257 -9.24 -17.59 -5.19
CA ARG A 257 -9.74 -17.84 -3.83
C ARG A 257 -9.77 -16.56 -3.01
N ILE A 258 -10.76 -16.46 -2.13
CA ILE A 258 -10.81 -15.48 -1.04
C ILE A 258 -10.89 -16.25 0.28
N GLU A 259 -10.10 -15.86 1.26
CA GLU A 259 -10.17 -16.37 2.62
C GLU A 259 -10.58 -15.25 3.59
N ILE A 260 -11.63 -15.51 4.35
CA ILE A 260 -12.06 -14.62 5.42
C ILE A 260 -11.28 -15.00 6.67
N ILE A 261 -10.52 -14.05 7.21
CA ILE A 261 -9.70 -14.24 8.39
C ILE A 261 -10.15 -13.27 9.51
N PRO A 262 -10.05 -13.69 10.78
CA PRO A 262 -10.50 -12.86 11.89
C PRO A 262 -9.65 -11.60 12.09
N GLN A 263 -8.38 -11.66 11.73
CA GLN A 263 -7.45 -10.55 11.90
C GLN A 263 -6.38 -10.58 10.79
N MET A 264 -6.11 -9.41 10.21
CA MET A 264 -5.04 -9.25 9.24
C MET A 264 -3.67 -9.22 9.94
N PRO A 265 -2.67 -10.01 9.48
CA PRO A 265 -1.32 -9.88 9.97
C PRO A 265 -0.76 -8.47 9.73
N MET A 266 -0.25 -7.84 10.78
CA MET A 266 0.24 -6.46 10.74
C MET A 266 1.70 -6.36 11.17
N THR A 267 2.42 -5.45 10.54
CA THR A 267 3.75 -5.03 11.02
C THR A 267 3.62 -4.23 12.32
N ALA A 268 4.75 -4.06 12.99
CA ALA A 268 4.82 -3.24 14.19
C ALA A 268 4.34 -1.79 14.00
N VAL A 269 4.33 -1.28 12.78
CA VAL A 269 3.90 0.09 12.43
C VAL A 269 2.50 0.16 11.82
N GLY A 270 1.73 -0.95 11.87
CA GLY A 270 0.33 -0.97 11.42
C GLY A 270 0.13 -1.14 9.92
N LYS A 271 1.13 -1.67 9.20
CA LYS A 271 0.99 -2.05 7.78
C LYS A 271 0.65 -3.54 7.67
N ILE A 272 -0.09 -3.92 6.65
CA ILE A 272 -0.35 -5.34 6.35
C ILE A 272 0.97 -6.05 6.07
N PHE A 273 1.19 -7.18 6.74
CA PHE A 273 2.40 -7.99 6.59
C PHE A 273 2.19 -9.11 5.56
N LYS A 274 2.27 -8.74 4.28
CA LYS A 274 2.07 -9.66 3.14
C LYS A 274 2.95 -10.91 3.14
N PRO A 275 4.23 -10.89 3.60
CA PRO A 275 5.01 -12.11 3.69
C PRO A 275 4.30 -13.24 4.45
N ARG A 276 3.69 -12.94 5.61
CA ARG A 276 2.94 -13.97 6.37
C ARG A 276 1.72 -14.49 5.60
N LEU A 277 1.05 -13.64 4.83
CA LEU A 277 -0.07 -14.06 3.99
C LEU A 277 0.38 -14.99 2.85
N ARG A 278 1.55 -14.74 2.26
CA ARG A 278 2.16 -15.65 1.28
C ARG A 278 2.51 -17.00 1.90
N ASP A 279 3.12 -16.98 3.10
CA ASP A 279 3.43 -18.22 3.83
C ASP A 279 2.15 -19.04 4.04
N LEU A 280 1.07 -18.43 4.50
CA LEU A 280 -0.23 -19.09 4.68
C LEU A 280 -0.78 -19.67 3.37
N ALA A 281 -0.63 -18.95 2.27
CA ALA A 281 -1.05 -19.43 0.95
C ALA A 281 -0.21 -20.64 0.51
N ILE A 282 1.10 -20.61 0.71
CA ILE A 282 2.02 -21.72 0.40
C ILE A 282 1.71 -22.94 1.30
N GLU A 283 1.62 -22.74 2.62
CA GLU A 283 1.29 -23.80 3.59
C GLU A 283 0.00 -24.53 3.20
N ARG A 284 -1.03 -23.77 2.80
CA ARG A 284 -2.29 -24.35 2.35
C ARG A 284 -2.16 -25.15 1.07
N VAL A 285 -1.53 -24.59 0.02
CA VAL A 285 -1.34 -25.30 -1.25
C VAL A 285 -0.54 -26.57 -1.07
N CYS A 286 0.53 -26.54 -0.25
CA CYS A 286 1.30 -27.71 0.11
C CYS A 286 0.43 -28.77 0.79
N ARG A 287 -0.37 -28.36 1.78
CA ARG A 287 -1.28 -29.27 2.49
C ARG A 287 -2.32 -29.91 1.58
N GLU A 288 -2.99 -29.12 0.75
CA GLU A 288 -3.99 -29.60 -0.21
C GLU A 288 -3.35 -30.59 -1.22
N THR A 289 -2.14 -30.30 -1.69
CA THR A 289 -1.41 -31.16 -2.62
C THR A 289 -0.99 -32.49 -1.98
N LEU A 290 -0.49 -32.46 -0.73
CA LEU A 290 -0.10 -33.68 0.01
C LEU A 290 -1.33 -34.54 0.31
N GLN A 291 -2.44 -33.93 0.75
CA GLN A 291 -3.71 -34.64 0.97
C GLN A 291 -4.22 -35.29 -0.31
N ALA A 292 -4.16 -34.61 -1.44
CA ALA A 292 -4.56 -35.15 -2.73
C ALA A 292 -3.67 -36.33 -3.18
N ALA A 293 -2.40 -36.34 -2.76
CA ALA A 293 -1.45 -37.43 -2.99
C ALA A 293 -1.57 -38.58 -1.97
N GLY A 294 -2.46 -38.47 -0.96
CA GLY A 294 -2.61 -39.48 0.11
C GLY A 294 -1.47 -39.46 1.12
N ILE A 295 -0.70 -38.37 1.23
CA ILE A 295 0.43 -38.22 2.14
C ILE A 295 0.00 -37.43 3.38
N GLU A 296 0.05 -38.06 4.56
CA GLU A 296 -0.11 -37.33 5.81
C GLU A 296 1.23 -36.67 6.18
N ALA A 297 1.26 -35.35 6.16
CA ALA A 297 2.41 -34.57 6.61
C ALA A 297 1.94 -33.43 7.53
N THR A 298 2.68 -33.21 8.59
CA THR A 298 2.56 -32.01 9.43
C THR A 298 3.43 -30.91 8.82
N ILE A 299 2.81 -29.81 8.40
CA ILE A 299 3.47 -28.64 7.84
C ILE A 299 3.54 -27.55 8.93
#